data_538f3c675a576abb20af075194f9df2b
#
_entry.id   538f3c675a576abb20af075194f9df2b
#
_cell.length_a   1.000
_cell.length_b   1.000
_cell.length_c   1.000
_cell.angle_alpha   90.00
_cell.angle_beta   90.00
_cell.angle_gamma   90.00
#
_symmetry.space_group_name_H-M   'P 1'
#
loop_
_entity.id
_entity.type
_entity.pdbx_description
1 polymer ?
#
loop_
_entity_poly.entity_id
_entity_poly.type
_entity_poly.pdbx_seq_one_letter_code
_entity_poly.pdbx_strand_id
1 'polypeptide(L)'
;MKRVEIKALFAEPERYTAEPVTICGWVRTLRSSKALGFIELNDGSYFSNLQVVFEENKLANYDEISRQNVGAALIVTGRLLLTPEAKQPFEIHAEKITVEGASTPDYPLQKKRHSMEFLRTIQHLRPRTNTFSAAFRVRSVAAQGIHRFFTERGFVYAHTPLITGSDCEGAGEMFRVTTIDPADPPLTEDGKIDYSQDFFGKATNLTVSGQLEGECMAMAFGKIYTFGPTFRAEKSYTGRHAAEFWMIEPEIAFADLEDNMVLAEDMIKYVLRYVMEQCPRELEFFNNFVDKGLLERLNHVVNSDFAVCTYTETIERLQKADVEFEYPVSWGVDLQTEHERYLTEKIFGKPVFVTNYPKEIKAFYMRLNDDGKTVAAVDLLVPGIGEIIGGSQREERLDILLDRIHELGLNEEDYWWYLDLRRFGGARHAGFGLGFERLIMYVTGIPNIRDVLPFPRTTGFAEF
;
A
#
# COMPACT_ATOMS: atom_id res chain seq x y z
N MET A 1 -24.63 -24.06 10.52
CA MET A 1 -23.55 -24.68 11.34
C MET A 1 -22.89 -23.58 12.17
N LYS A 2 -22.79 -23.75 13.49
CA LYS A 2 -22.11 -22.80 14.37
C LYS A 2 -20.62 -23.16 14.40
N ARG A 3 -19.78 -22.36 13.74
CA ARG A 3 -18.32 -22.53 13.72
C ARG A 3 -17.62 -21.52 14.59
N VAL A 4 -16.44 -21.86 15.11
CA VAL A 4 -15.54 -20.97 15.85
C VAL A 4 -14.34 -20.66 14.97
N GLU A 5 -13.91 -19.40 14.96
CA GLU A 5 -12.71 -18.97 14.25
C GLU A 5 -11.45 -19.31 15.04
N ILE A 6 -10.39 -19.69 14.35
CA ILE A 6 -9.07 -19.97 14.97
C ILE A 6 -8.57 -18.76 15.77
N LYS A 7 -8.82 -17.54 15.29
CA LYS A 7 -8.48 -16.29 16.02
C LYS A 7 -9.10 -16.25 17.41
N ALA A 8 -10.37 -16.66 17.54
CA ALA A 8 -11.06 -16.66 18.84
C ALA A 8 -10.49 -17.71 19.80
N LEU A 9 -10.09 -18.88 19.26
CA LEU A 9 -9.43 -19.93 20.06
C LEU A 9 -8.06 -19.44 20.61
N PHE A 10 -7.29 -18.69 19.82
CA PHE A 10 -6.03 -18.11 20.28
C PHE A 10 -6.19 -16.93 21.26
N ALA A 11 -7.32 -16.23 21.20
CA ALA A 11 -7.60 -15.12 22.10
C ALA A 11 -8.01 -15.58 23.51
N GLU A 12 -8.89 -16.58 23.60
CA GLU A 12 -9.49 -17.06 24.87
C GLU A 12 -9.61 -18.60 24.87
N PRO A 13 -8.51 -19.36 24.84
CA PRO A 13 -8.56 -20.82 24.67
C PRO A 13 -9.34 -21.52 25.79
N GLU A 14 -9.26 -21.06 27.04
CA GLU A 14 -9.94 -21.66 28.21
C GLU A 14 -11.46 -21.68 28.04
N ARG A 15 -12.04 -20.72 27.33
CA ARG A 15 -13.48 -20.62 27.06
C ARG A 15 -14.02 -21.80 26.22
N TYR A 16 -13.15 -22.47 25.49
CA TYR A 16 -13.50 -23.52 24.53
C TYR A 16 -13.10 -24.92 24.97
N THR A 17 -12.72 -25.12 26.23
CA THR A 17 -12.28 -26.43 26.75
C THR A 17 -13.45 -27.32 27.20
N ALA A 18 -14.60 -26.73 27.58
CA ALA A 18 -15.73 -27.48 28.17
C ALA A 18 -16.49 -28.29 27.14
N GLU A 19 -16.77 -27.75 25.97
CA GLU A 19 -17.61 -28.35 24.92
C GLU A 19 -16.83 -28.52 23.62
N PRO A 20 -17.20 -29.50 22.77
CA PRO A 20 -16.61 -29.66 21.46
C PRO A 20 -16.84 -28.40 20.59
N VAL A 21 -15.80 -27.99 19.86
CA VAL A 21 -15.87 -26.88 18.91
C VAL A 21 -15.85 -27.40 17.48
N THR A 22 -16.52 -26.67 16.58
CA THR A 22 -16.44 -26.90 15.13
C THR A 22 -15.64 -25.80 14.48
N ILE A 23 -14.59 -26.18 13.77
CA ILE A 23 -13.73 -25.31 12.97
C ILE A 23 -13.73 -25.75 11.52
N CYS A 24 -13.58 -24.81 10.60
CA CYS A 24 -13.49 -25.06 9.16
C CYS A 24 -12.20 -24.42 8.65
N GLY A 25 -11.47 -25.09 7.78
CA GLY A 25 -10.23 -24.49 7.26
C GLY A 25 -9.55 -25.37 6.22
N TRP A 26 -8.39 -24.93 5.80
CA TRP A 26 -7.57 -25.59 4.79
C TRP A 26 -6.35 -26.25 5.42
N VAL A 27 -6.05 -27.46 4.95
CA VAL A 27 -4.85 -28.22 5.35
C VAL A 27 -3.59 -27.47 4.90
N ARG A 28 -2.73 -27.14 5.85
CA ARG A 28 -1.41 -26.57 5.61
C ARG A 28 -0.32 -27.63 5.63
N THR A 29 -0.41 -28.56 6.56
CA THR A 29 0.39 -29.78 6.61
C THR A 29 -0.44 -30.92 7.16
N LEU A 30 -0.14 -32.15 6.71
CA LEU A 30 -0.69 -33.36 7.23
C LEU A 30 0.41 -34.39 7.42
N ARG A 31 0.39 -35.06 8.57
CA ARG A 31 1.29 -36.18 8.91
C ARG A 31 0.47 -37.25 9.58
N SER A 32 0.59 -38.50 9.16
CA SER A 32 -0.12 -39.60 9.77
C SER A 32 0.79 -40.83 9.93
N SER A 33 0.51 -41.64 10.94
CA SER A 33 1.02 -42.99 11.15
C SER A 33 -0.10 -43.99 11.01
N LYS A 34 0.05 -45.25 11.48
CA LYS A 34 -1.03 -46.23 11.43
C LYS A 34 -2.22 -45.90 12.38
N ALA A 35 -1.97 -45.22 13.50
CA ALA A 35 -2.97 -45.01 14.55
C ALA A 35 -3.23 -43.55 14.89
N LEU A 36 -2.32 -42.65 14.51
CA LEU A 36 -2.35 -41.22 14.92
C LEU A 36 -1.94 -40.31 13.77
N GLY A 37 -2.66 -39.21 13.61
CA GLY A 37 -2.32 -38.19 12.64
C GLY A 37 -2.43 -36.77 13.19
N PHE A 38 -1.77 -35.84 12.52
CA PHE A 38 -1.69 -34.43 12.84
C PHE A 38 -1.95 -33.59 11.59
N ILE A 39 -2.84 -32.63 11.70
CA ILE A 39 -3.14 -31.63 10.67
C ILE A 39 -2.83 -30.26 11.22
N GLU A 40 -2.06 -29.45 10.49
CA GLU A 40 -2.08 -28.01 10.66
C GLU A 40 -3.17 -27.42 9.79
N LEU A 41 -4.19 -26.83 10.42
CA LEU A 41 -5.36 -26.23 9.79
C LEU A 41 -5.31 -24.72 9.90
N ASN A 42 -5.68 -24.01 8.84
CA ASN A 42 -5.81 -22.55 8.84
C ASN A 42 -7.14 -22.15 8.23
N ASP A 43 -7.92 -21.35 8.95
CA ASP A 43 -9.25 -20.88 8.54
C ASP A 43 -9.24 -19.48 7.90
N GLY A 44 -8.05 -18.87 7.78
CA GLY A 44 -7.89 -17.51 7.30
C GLY A 44 -8.16 -16.41 8.34
N SER A 45 -8.69 -16.70 9.53
CA SER A 45 -8.98 -15.69 10.55
C SER A 45 -7.72 -15.23 11.32
N TYR A 46 -6.68 -16.07 11.36
CA TYR A 46 -5.45 -15.83 12.11
C TYR A 46 -4.21 -16.25 11.33
N PHE A 47 -3.07 -15.62 11.63
CA PHE A 47 -1.82 -15.94 10.93
C PHE A 47 -1.27 -17.33 11.29
N SER A 48 -1.34 -17.71 12.58
CA SER A 48 -0.87 -19.02 13.04
C SER A 48 -1.85 -20.13 12.68
N ASN A 49 -1.31 -21.31 12.38
CA ASN A 49 -2.11 -22.50 12.15
C ASN A 49 -2.55 -23.13 13.48
N LEU A 50 -3.63 -23.89 13.43
CA LEU A 50 -4.15 -24.71 14.53
C LEU A 50 -3.77 -26.16 14.32
N GLN A 51 -3.20 -26.82 15.34
CA GLN A 51 -2.96 -28.27 15.30
C GLN A 51 -4.24 -29.05 15.61
N VAL A 52 -4.57 -29.97 14.74
CA VAL A 52 -5.65 -30.95 14.93
C VAL A 52 -5.00 -32.33 15.04
N VAL A 53 -5.32 -33.05 16.10
CA VAL A 53 -4.92 -34.43 16.35
C VAL A 53 -6.09 -35.34 15.99
N PHE A 54 -5.86 -36.40 15.24
CA PHE A 54 -6.88 -37.38 14.90
C PHE A 54 -6.39 -38.83 15.04
N GLU A 55 -7.23 -39.69 15.54
CA GLU A 55 -6.88 -41.05 15.92
C GLU A 55 -7.76 -42.06 15.16
N GLU A 56 -7.17 -43.19 14.73
CA GLU A 56 -7.87 -44.27 14.00
C GLU A 56 -9.07 -44.82 14.78
N ASN A 57 -8.90 -45.04 16.07
CA ASN A 57 -9.93 -45.61 16.93
C ASN A 57 -11.11 -44.66 17.23
N LYS A 58 -10.98 -43.36 16.86
CA LYS A 58 -12.03 -42.35 17.04
C LYS A 58 -12.71 -41.92 15.76
N LEU A 59 -12.03 -42.06 14.61
CA LEU A 59 -12.54 -41.60 13.32
C LEU A 59 -12.84 -42.78 12.37
N ALA A 60 -14.12 -42.98 12.05
CA ALA A 60 -14.55 -44.01 11.08
C ALA A 60 -13.92 -43.84 9.68
N ASN A 61 -13.55 -42.61 9.30
CA ASN A 61 -12.93 -42.26 8.02
C ASN A 61 -11.44 -41.89 8.15
N TYR A 62 -10.73 -42.47 9.11
CA TYR A 62 -9.30 -42.21 9.35
C TYR A 62 -8.45 -42.34 8.07
N ASP A 63 -8.66 -43.41 7.31
CA ASP A 63 -7.93 -43.69 6.06
C ASP A 63 -8.19 -42.63 4.99
N GLU A 64 -9.40 -42.11 4.89
CA GLU A 64 -9.73 -41.01 3.98
C GLU A 64 -9.02 -39.74 4.38
N ILE A 65 -9.05 -39.40 5.67
CA ILE A 65 -8.41 -38.17 6.20
C ILE A 65 -6.88 -38.25 6.08
N SER A 66 -6.28 -39.41 6.39
CA SER A 66 -4.84 -39.62 6.35
C SER A 66 -4.25 -39.47 4.94
N ARG A 67 -5.07 -39.56 3.88
CA ARG A 67 -4.68 -39.43 2.47
C ARG A 67 -4.99 -38.05 1.87
N GLN A 68 -5.51 -37.11 2.66
CA GLN A 68 -5.79 -35.78 2.15
C GLN A 68 -4.50 -35.01 1.83
N ASN A 69 -4.56 -34.19 0.78
CA ASN A 69 -3.44 -33.35 0.36
C ASN A 69 -3.48 -31.98 1.03
N VAL A 70 -2.34 -31.28 1.00
CA VAL A 70 -2.27 -29.87 1.32
C VAL A 70 -3.25 -29.08 0.46
N GLY A 71 -3.96 -28.11 1.07
CA GLY A 71 -4.98 -27.32 0.40
C GLY A 71 -6.40 -27.92 0.48
N ALA A 72 -6.58 -29.16 0.96
CA ALA A 72 -7.91 -29.70 1.18
C ALA A 72 -8.69 -28.88 2.22
N ALA A 73 -9.98 -28.66 1.99
CA ALA A 73 -10.90 -27.98 2.91
C ALA A 73 -11.56 -28.99 3.83
N LEU A 74 -11.45 -28.77 5.13
CA LEU A 74 -11.98 -29.69 6.16
C LEU A 74 -12.93 -28.97 7.12
N ILE A 75 -13.93 -29.69 7.59
CA ILE A 75 -14.75 -29.36 8.74
C ILE A 75 -14.36 -30.31 9.87
N VAL A 76 -13.86 -29.77 10.97
CA VAL A 76 -13.38 -30.53 12.14
C VAL A 76 -14.24 -30.18 13.35
N THR A 77 -14.80 -31.20 13.98
CA THR A 77 -15.43 -31.08 15.31
C THR A 77 -14.59 -31.86 16.31
N GLY A 78 -14.25 -31.25 17.43
CA GLY A 78 -13.42 -31.89 18.46
C GLY A 78 -13.25 -31.04 19.69
N ARG A 79 -12.53 -31.59 20.68
CA ARG A 79 -12.26 -30.93 21.98
C ARG A 79 -10.93 -30.19 21.94
N LEU A 80 -10.94 -28.97 22.46
CA LEU A 80 -9.73 -28.20 22.70
C LEU A 80 -9.05 -28.70 23.97
N LEU A 81 -7.78 -29.10 23.86
CA LEU A 81 -6.91 -29.44 24.96
C LEU A 81 -5.75 -28.44 25.07
N LEU A 82 -5.57 -27.87 26.25
CA LEU A 82 -4.45 -26.99 26.55
C LEU A 82 -3.16 -27.83 26.63
N THR A 83 -2.10 -27.31 26.00
CA THR A 83 -0.79 -27.99 25.93
C THR A 83 0.34 -27.01 26.31
N PRO A 84 0.36 -26.51 27.56
CA PRO A 84 1.27 -25.43 27.99
C PRO A 84 2.76 -25.79 27.86
N GLU A 85 3.09 -27.08 27.93
CA GLU A 85 4.47 -27.59 27.81
C GLU A 85 4.89 -27.87 26.35
N ALA A 86 3.94 -27.78 25.38
CA ALA A 86 4.22 -27.99 23.96
C ALA A 86 4.55 -26.69 23.22
N LYS A 87 5.02 -26.83 21.99
CA LYS A 87 5.31 -25.68 21.12
C LYS A 87 4.07 -24.79 20.84
N GLN A 88 2.90 -25.44 20.68
CA GLN A 88 1.61 -24.77 20.55
C GLN A 88 0.90 -24.74 21.92
N PRO A 89 0.14 -23.66 22.23
CA PRO A 89 -0.52 -23.51 23.53
C PRO A 89 -1.71 -24.45 23.74
N PHE A 90 -2.28 -24.97 22.67
CA PHE A 90 -3.41 -25.92 22.66
C PHE A 90 -3.48 -26.65 21.32
N GLU A 91 -4.28 -27.72 21.30
CA GLU A 91 -4.60 -28.48 20.09
C GLU A 91 -6.07 -28.96 20.13
N ILE A 92 -6.62 -29.34 18.98
CA ILE A 92 -7.96 -29.92 18.86
C ILE A 92 -7.81 -31.43 18.69
N HIS A 93 -8.39 -32.20 19.60
CA HIS A 93 -8.59 -33.65 19.43
C HIS A 93 -9.88 -33.91 18.69
N ALA A 94 -9.77 -34.34 17.44
CA ALA A 94 -10.91 -34.50 16.55
C ALA A 94 -11.80 -35.68 16.96
N GLU A 95 -13.11 -35.41 17.04
CA GLU A 95 -14.18 -36.42 17.21
C GLU A 95 -14.84 -36.73 15.85
N LYS A 96 -14.82 -35.74 14.93
CA LYS A 96 -15.35 -35.88 13.57
C LYS A 96 -14.56 -34.99 12.62
N ILE A 97 -14.19 -35.49 11.44
CA ILE A 97 -13.64 -34.71 10.33
C ILE A 97 -14.44 -35.04 9.07
N THR A 98 -14.88 -33.99 8.37
CA THR A 98 -15.52 -34.09 7.06
C THR A 98 -14.68 -33.40 6.03
N VAL A 99 -14.46 -34.06 4.89
CA VAL A 99 -13.83 -33.44 3.72
C VAL A 99 -14.87 -32.60 2.98
N GLU A 100 -14.76 -31.29 3.04
CA GLU A 100 -15.66 -30.37 2.31
C GLU A 100 -15.21 -30.23 0.85
N GLY A 101 -13.88 -30.19 0.63
CA GLY A 101 -13.29 -30.15 -0.69
C GLY A 101 -11.91 -30.81 -0.69
N ALA A 102 -11.74 -31.84 -1.47
CA ALA A 102 -10.45 -32.51 -1.63
C ALA A 102 -9.49 -31.64 -2.46
N SER A 103 -8.18 -31.82 -2.22
CA SER A 103 -7.12 -31.22 -3.03
C SER A 103 -6.39 -32.30 -3.79
N THR A 104 -6.06 -32.01 -5.04
CA THR A 104 -5.35 -32.96 -5.92
C THR A 104 -3.85 -32.96 -5.66
N PRO A 105 -3.11 -34.02 -6.00
CA PRO A 105 -1.64 -34.10 -5.77
C PRO A 105 -0.82 -33.07 -6.53
N ASP A 106 -1.35 -32.49 -7.60
CA ASP A 106 -0.72 -31.43 -8.42
C ASP A 106 -0.91 -30.02 -7.86
N TYR A 107 -1.52 -29.88 -6.66
CA TYR A 107 -1.61 -28.60 -5.96
C TYR A 107 -0.23 -27.91 -5.89
N PRO A 108 -0.07 -26.69 -6.43
CA PRO A 108 1.26 -26.13 -6.67
C PRO A 108 1.99 -25.67 -5.41
N LEU A 109 1.25 -25.34 -4.33
CA LEU A 109 1.82 -24.88 -3.07
C LEU A 109 2.16 -26.04 -2.12
N GLN A 110 3.08 -26.89 -2.56
CA GLN A 110 3.60 -28.00 -1.74
C GLN A 110 4.47 -27.51 -0.58
N LYS A 111 4.77 -28.41 0.39
CA LYS A 111 5.63 -28.12 1.55
C LYS A 111 7.10 -27.93 1.14
N LYS A 112 7.39 -26.83 0.45
CA LYS A 112 8.74 -26.39 0.06
C LYS A 112 8.77 -24.86 -0.02
N ARG A 113 9.97 -24.30 -0.05
CA ARG A 113 10.14 -22.86 -0.32
C ARG A 113 9.81 -22.58 -1.80
N HIS A 114 8.98 -21.59 -2.05
CA HIS A 114 8.65 -21.10 -3.39
C HIS A 114 9.32 -19.75 -3.61
N SER A 115 9.82 -19.51 -4.84
CA SER A 115 10.35 -18.20 -5.20
C SER A 115 9.22 -17.20 -5.45
N MET A 116 9.51 -15.90 -5.31
CA MET A 116 8.52 -14.86 -5.58
C MET A 116 8.10 -14.85 -7.06
N GLU A 117 9.03 -15.14 -7.98
CA GLU A 117 8.76 -15.26 -9.42
C GLU A 117 7.71 -16.34 -9.69
N PHE A 118 7.89 -17.53 -9.11
CA PHE A 118 6.89 -18.59 -9.22
C PHE A 118 5.53 -18.18 -8.63
N LEU A 119 5.52 -17.56 -7.45
CA LEU A 119 4.27 -17.13 -6.80
C LEU A 119 3.53 -16.05 -7.59
N ARG A 120 4.23 -15.26 -8.41
CA ARG A 120 3.60 -14.32 -9.35
C ARG A 120 2.87 -15.01 -10.49
N THR A 121 3.26 -16.22 -10.88
CA THR A 121 2.53 -16.99 -11.92
C THR A 121 1.25 -17.66 -11.41
N ILE A 122 1.04 -17.72 -10.10
CA ILE A 122 -0.13 -18.32 -9.44
C ILE A 122 -0.77 -17.34 -8.44
N GLN A 123 -1.00 -16.10 -8.85
CA GLN A 123 -1.49 -15.03 -7.98
C GLN A 123 -2.77 -15.37 -7.24
N HIS A 124 -3.68 -16.11 -7.87
CA HIS A 124 -4.94 -16.59 -7.28
C HIS A 124 -4.75 -17.59 -6.12
N LEU A 125 -3.60 -18.26 -6.02
CA LEU A 125 -3.28 -19.19 -4.93
C LEU A 125 -2.27 -18.64 -3.93
N ARG A 126 -1.42 -17.67 -4.31
CA ARG A 126 -0.36 -17.16 -3.44
C ARG A 126 -0.84 -16.59 -2.09
N PRO A 127 -2.09 -16.08 -1.93
CA PRO A 127 -2.59 -15.67 -0.61
C PRO A 127 -2.60 -16.80 0.43
N ARG A 128 -2.57 -18.06 -0.02
CA ARG A 128 -2.48 -19.24 0.85
C ARG A 128 -1.07 -19.49 1.41
N THR A 129 -0.05 -18.76 0.97
CA THR A 129 1.31 -18.84 1.53
C THR A 129 1.44 -17.97 2.79
N ASN A 130 2.39 -18.26 3.66
CA ASN A 130 2.62 -17.44 4.86
C ASN A 130 3.00 -16.01 4.50
N THR A 131 3.90 -15.82 3.53
CA THR A 131 4.35 -14.49 3.09
C THR A 131 3.20 -13.60 2.64
N PHE A 132 2.35 -14.11 1.74
CA PHE A 132 1.25 -13.31 1.20
C PHE A 132 0.06 -13.22 2.16
N SER A 133 -0.20 -14.25 2.97
CA SER A 133 -1.16 -14.16 4.07
C SER A 133 -0.77 -13.05 5.05
N ALA A 134 0.50 -12.98 5.44
CA ALA A 134 0.99 -11.91 6.31
C ALA A 134 0.91 -10.52 5.62
N ALA A 135 1.38 -10.42 4.37
CA ALA A 135 1.38 -9.14 3.62
C ALA A 135 -0.02 -8.55 3.48
N PHE A 136 -1.01 -9.38 3.11
CA PHE A 136 -2.37 -8.88 2.90
C PHE A 136 -3.13 -8.62 4.20
N ARG A 137 -2.75 -9.27 5.32
CA ARG A 137 -3.25 -8.91 6.66
C ARG A 137 -2.69 -7.56 7.10
N VAL A 138 -1.38 -7.35 6.97
CA VAL A 138 -0.73 -6.05 7.26
C VAL A 138 -1.35 -4.96 6.39
N ARG A 139 -1.56 -5.21 5.08
CA ARG A 139 -2.22 -4.27 4.18
C ARG A 139 -3.62 -3.89 4.65
N SER A 140 -4.44 -4.87 5.06
CA SER A 140 -5.80 -4.63 5.57
C SER A 140 -5.78 -3.80 6.85
N VAL A 141 -4.91 -4.13 7.79
CA VAL A 141 -4.79 -3.41 9.07
C VAL A 141 -4.25 -1.99 8.85
N ALA A 142 -3.26 -1.82 7.99
CA ALA A 142 -2.72 -0.50 7.65
C ALA A 142 -3.80 0.42 7.05
N ALA A 143 -4.65 -0.10 6.16
CA ALA A 143 -5.77 0.65 5.59
C ALA A 143 -6.76 1.10 6.68
N GLN A 144 -7.11 0.22 7.62
CA GLN A 144 -7.96 0.56 8.76
C GLN A 144 -7.31 1.63 9.65
N GLY A 145 -6.00 1.52 9.91
CA GLY A 145 -5.23 2.50 10.67
C GLY A 145 -5.23 3.87 10.03
N ILE A 146 -5.11 3.96 8.71
CA ILE A 146 -5.18 5.21 7.95
C ILE A 146 -6.57 5.85 8.07
N HIS A 147 -7.64 5.09 7.81
CA HIS A 147 -9.01 5.62 7.96
C HIS A 147 -9.27 6.09 9.38
N ARG A 148 -8.83 5.33 10.38
CA ARG A 148 -8.98 5.69 11.78
C ARG A 148 -8.23 6.97 12.14
N PHE A 149 -6.97 7.10 11.69
CA PHE A 149 -6.15 8.30 11.91
C PHE A 149 -6.85 9.57 11.46
N PHE A 150 -7.36 9.58 10.24
CA PHE A 150 -8.03 10.74 9.67
C PHE A 150 -9.39 11.00 10.29
N THR A 151 -10.20 9.96 10.50
CA THR A 151 -11.55 10.08 11.07
C THR A 151 -11.50 10.64 12.50
N GLU A 152 -10.58 10.15 13.35
CA GLU A 152 -10.42 10.64 14.73
C GLU A 152 -9.96 12.10 14.80
N ARG A 153 -9.38 12.63 13.71
CA ARG A 153 -8.93 14.04 13.57
C ARG A 153 -9.93 14.94 12.83
N GLY A 154 -11.12 14.42 12.55
CA GLY A 154 -12.21 15.17 11.91
C GLY A 154 -12.02 15.44 10.42
N PHE A 155 -11.24 14.63 9.73
CA PHE A 155 -11.15 14.68 8.27
C PHE A 155 -12.37 14.02 7.63
N VAL A 156 -12.83 14.58 6.52
CA VAL A 156 -13.87 13.99 5.67
C VAL A 156 -13.21 13.10 4.62
N TYR A 157 -13.65 11.84 4.52
CA TYR A 157 -13.21 10.96 3.43
C TYR A 157 -13.88 11.40 2.12
N ALA A 158 -13.08 11.88 1.18
CA ALA A 158 -13.54 12.38 -0.11
C ALA A 158 -13.45 11.29 -1.18
N HIS A 159 -14.52 11.17 -1.98
CA HIS A 159 -14.56 10.30 -3.14
C HIS A 159 -14.38 11.16 -4.40
N THR A 160 -13.19 11.13 -4.96
CA THR A 160 -12.84 11.81 -6.22
C THR A 160 -13.01 10.88 -7.41
N PRO A 161 -13.32 11.40 -8.62
CA PRO A 161 -13.55 10.55 -9.80
C PRO A 161 -12.27 9.86 -10.27
N LEU A 162 -12.41 8.60 -10.72
CA LEU A 162 -11.33 7.85 -11.34
C LEU A 162 -11.16 8.15 -12.82
N ILE A 163 -12.21 8.63 -13.49
CA ILE A 163 -12.20 9.06 -14.88
C ILE A 163 -12.22 10.59 -14.89
N THR A 164 -11.18 11.18 -15.47
CA THR A 164 -10.98 12.63 -15.49
C THR A 164 -10.67 13.15 -16.89
N GLY A 165 -11.02 14.41 -17.13
CA GLY A 165 -10.58 15.16 -18.32
C GLY A 165 -9.33 16.01 -18.06
N SER A 166 -8.81 16.06 -16.81
CA SER A 166 -7.68 16.89 -16.40
C SER A 166 -6.47 16.04 -16.04
N ASP A 167 -5.27 16.54 -16.30
CA ASP A 167 -4.01 15.93 -15.87
C ASP A 167 -3.49 16.65 -14.61
N CYS A 168 -3.56 16.00 -13.45
CA CYS A 168 -3.12 16.56 -12.18
C CYS A 168 -1.61 16.86 -12.16
N GLU A 169 -0.80 16.01 -12.75
CA GLU A 169 0.67 16.17 -12.75
C GLU A 169 1.16 17.06 -13.89
N GLY A 170 0.32 17.30 -14.92
CA GLY A 170 0.66 18.14 -16.07
C GLY A 170 1.67 17.52 -17.06
N ALA A 171 2.09 16.29 -16.85
CA ALA A 171 3.04 15.57 -17.71
C ALA A 171 2.82 14.03 -17.61
N GLY A 172 1.69 13.60 -17.05
CA GLY A 172 1.42 12.20 -16.76
C GLY A 172 1.15 11.38 -18.00
N GLU A 173 1.82 10.25 -18.15
CA GLU A 173 1.38 9.20 -19.07
C GLU A 173 0.10 8.56 -18.51
N MET A 174 -1.07 8.98 -19.05
CA MET A 174 -2.38 8.54 -18.58
C MET A 174 -2.95 7.43 -19.47
N PHE A 175 -3.63 6.47 -18.86
CA PHE A 175 -4.44 5.52 -19.60
C PHE A 175 -5.68 6.20 -20.15
N ARG A 176 -5.90 6.09 -21.48
CA ARG A 176 -7.10 6.60 -22.14
C ARG A 176 -8.33 5.76 -21.78
N VAL A 177 -9.42 6.43 -21.41
CA VAL A 177 -10.76 5.82 -21.26
C VAL A 177 -11.60 6.24 -22.44
N THR A 178 -12.02 5.28 -23.28
CA THR A 178 -12.78 5.54 -24.49
C THR A 178 -13.68 4.35 -24.84
N THR A 179 -14.82 4.62 -25.47
CA THR A 179 -15.70 3.63 -26.09
C THR A 179 -15.56 3.61 -27.62
N ILE A 180 -14.70 4.46 -28.17
CA ILE A 180 -14.39 4.48 -29.61
C ILE A 180 -13.63 3.20 -29.97
N ASP A 181 -14.06 2.54 -31.08
CA ASP A 181 -13.32 1.41 -31.63
C ASP A 181 -11.96 1.90 -32.18
N PRO A 182 -10.82 1.43 -31.65
CA PRO A 182 -9.52 1.83 -32.19
C PRO A 182 -9.26 1.36 -33.62
N ALA A 183 -10.02 0.39 -34.12
CA ALA A 183 -9.91 -0.09 -35.50
C ALA A 183 -10.63 0.81 -36.52
N ASP A 184 -11.65 1.59 -36.09
CA ASP A 184 -12.42 2.48 -36.91
C ASP A 184 -12.85 3.75 -36.13
N PRO A 185 -11.88 4.60 -35.72
CA PRO A 185 -12.20 5.79 -34.96
C PRO A 185 -12.84 6.87 -35.81
N PRO A 186 -13.84 7.60 -35.29
CA PRO A 186 -14.33 8.82 -35.93
C PRO A 186 -13.21 9.85 -35.96
N LEU A 187 -13.08 10.55 -37.13
CA LEU A 187 -12.04 11.54 -37.35
C LEU A 187 -12.60 12.93 -37.54
N THR A 188 -11.88 13.92 -37.04
CA THR A 188 -12.08 15.34 -37.30
C THR A 188 -11.59 15.68 -38.73
N GLU A 189 -11.90 16.89 -39.23
CA GLU A 189 -11.45 17.34 -40.56
C GLU A 189 -9.93 17.36 -40.74
N ASP A 190 -9.17 17.54 -39.62
CA ASP A 190 -7.70 17.51 -39.59
C ASP A 190 -7.11 16.10 -39.34
N GLY A 191 -7.96 15.07 -39.35
CA GLY A 191 -7.55 13.66 -39.28
C GLY A 191 -7.20 13.15 -37.87
N LYS A 192 -7.55 13.89 -36.83
CA LYS A 192 -7.42 13.43 -35.45
C LYS A 192 -8.66 12.68 -35.01
N ILE A 193 -8.54 11.90 -33.90
CA ILE A 193 -9.70 11.23 -33.30
C ILE A 193 -10.70 12.29 -32.81
N ASP A 194 -11.96 12.17 -33.26
CA ASP A 194 -13.06 13.04 -32.83
C ASP A 194 -13.68 12.53 -31.51
N TYR A 195 -13.12 12.94 -30.39
CA TYR A 195 -13.64 12.58 -29.05
C TYR A 195 -14.99 13.22 -28.71
N SER A 196 -15.52 14.17 -29.53
CA SER A 196 -16.89 14.68 -29.33
C SER A 196 -17.95 13.59 -29.55
N GLN A 197 -17.60 12.52 -30.26
CA GLN A 197 -18.43 11.34 -30.51
C GLN A 197 -18.19 10.22 -29.48
N ASP A 198 -17.24 10.38 -28.53
CA ASP A 198 -17.00 9.42 -27.45
C ASP A 198 -18.06 9.55 -26.34
N PHE A 199 -18.08 8.58 -25.41
CA PHE A 199 -19.08 8.48 -24.35
C PHE A 199 -19.25 9.77 -23.53
N PHE A 200 -18.14 10.44 -23.18
CA PHE A 200 -18.14 11.69 -22.40
C PHE A 200 -18.15 12.96 -23.27
N GLY A 201 -18.20 12.85 -24.59
CA GLY A 201 -18.14 13.99 -25.51
C GLY A 201 -16.80 14.73 -25.52
N LYS A 202 -15.77 14.16 -24.91
CA LYS A 202 -14.39 14.67 -24.86
C LYS A 202 -13.41 13.56 -24.49
N ALA A 203 -12.12 13.82 -24.71
CA ALA A 203 -11.07 12.90 -24.29
C ALA A 203 -11.03 12.75 -22.76
N THR A 204 -11.05 11.52 -22.26
CA THR A 204 -10.96 11.21 -20.83
C THR A 204 -9.91 10.15 -20.54
N ASN A 205 -9.41 10.15 -19.29
CA ASN A 205 -8.34 9.26 -18.86
C ASN A 205 -8.64 8.68 -17.47
N LEU A 206 -7.93 7.64 -17.08
CA LEU A 206 -7.83 7.23 -15.67
C LEU A 206 -6.95 8.24 -14.94
N THR A 207 -7.37 8.62 -13.73
CA THR A 207 -6.69 9.63 -12.90
C THR A 207 -5.31 9.17 -12.43
N VAL A 208 -4.38 10.11 -12.34
CA VAL A 208 -3.05 9.91 -11.70
C VAL A 208 -3.04 10.35 -10.24
N SER A 209 -4.08 11.10 -9.77
CA SER A 209 -4.23 11.62 -8.40
C SER A 209 -5.64 12.17 -8.20
N GLY A 210 -6.15 12.06 -6.98
CA GLY A 210 -7.41 12.71 -6.58
C GLY A 210 -7.24 14.10 -6.01
N GLN A 211 -6.04 14.70 -6.11
CA GLN A 211 -5.67 15.95 -5.43
C GLN A 211 -6.53 17.14 -5.87
N LEU A 212 -6.64 17.41 -7.18
CA LEU A 212 -7.29 18.64 -7.67
C LEU A 212 -8.75 18.70 -7.24
N GLU A 213 -9.49 17.61 -7.40
CA GLU A 213 -10.88 17.50 -6.92
C GLU A 213 -10.94 17.46 -5.38
N GLY A 214 -9.92 16.90 -4.74
CA GLY A 214 -9.75 16.91 -3.29
C GLY A 214 -9.62 18.34 -2.74
N GLU A 215 -8.87 19.21 -3.41
CA GLU A 215 -8.77 20.63 -3.05
C GLU A 215 -10.13 21.34 -3.10
N CYS A 216 -11.01 21.00 -4.04
CA CYS A 216 -12.38 21.52 -4.07
C CYS A 216 -13.15 21.16 -2.79
N MET A 217 -13.02 19.93 -2.34
CA MET A 217 -13.65 19.46 -1.11
C MET A 217 -13.01 20.09 0.13
N ALA A 218 -11.69 20.29 0.15
CA ALA A 218 -10.98 20.94 1.24
C ALA A 218 -11.40 22.40 1.43
N MET A 219 -11.67 23.13 0.32
CA MET A 219 -12.19 24.50 0.37
C MET A 219 -13.62 24.60 0.93
N ALA A 220 -14.34 23.49 1.08
CA ALA A 220 -15.67 23.41 1.66
C ALA A 220 -15.66 22.81 3.06
N PHE A 221 -14.88 21.76 3.31
CA PHE A 221 -14.88 20.98 4.55
C PHE A 221 -13.68 21.27 5.47
N GLY A 222 -12.70 22.03 5.01
CA GLY A 222 -11.49 22.40 5.76
C GLY A 222 -10.44 21.31 5.80
N LYS A 223 -10.82 20.05 6.03
CA LYS A 223 -9.92 18.89 6.11
C LYS A 223 -10.53 17.69 5.42
N ILE A 224 -9.89 17.18 4.38
CA ILE A 224 -10.33 15.99 3.68
C ILE A 224 -9.14 15.02 3.45
N TYR A 225 -9.43 13.80 3.09
CA TYR A 225 -8.46 12.90 2.50
C TYR A 225 -9.12 12.02 1.45
N THR A 226 -8.36 11.68 0.40
CA THR A 226 -8.70 10.58 -0.51
C THR A 226 -7.97 9.31 -0.06
N PHE A 227 -8.53 8.17 -0.37
CA PHE A 227 -7.86 6.88 -0.29
C PHE A 227 -8.44 5.99 -1.40
N GLY A 228 -7.81 6.01 -2.54
CA GLY A 228 -8.35 5.38 -3.73
C GLY A 228 -7.31 4.99 -4.76
N PRO A 229 -7.72 4.21 -5.78
CA PRO A 229 -6.85 3.79 -6.86
C PRO A 229 -6.43 4.97 -7.74
N THR A 230 -5.18 4.94 -8.17
CA THR A 230 -4.57 5.84 -9.15
C THR A 230 -3.83 5.03 -10.20
N PHE A 231 -3.63 5.63 -11.39
CA PHE A 231 -3.15 4.92 -12.56
C PHE A 231 -2.06 5.72 -13.26
N ARG A 232 -0.95 5.06 -13.62
CA ARG A 232 0.14 5.67 -14.40
C ARG A 232 0.55 4.72 -15.51
N ALA A 233 0.56 5.21 -16.74
CA ALA A 233 0.90 4.44 -17.95
C ALA A 233 2.39 4.40 -18.26
N GLU A 234 3.24 4.83 -17.32
CA GLU A 234 4.69 4.84 -17.44
C GLU A 234 5.26 3.45 -17.73
N LYS A 235 6.08 3.34 -18.77
CA LYS A 235 6.76 2.08 -19.13
C LYS A 235 7.98 1.85 -18.24
N SER A 236 7.74 1.55 -16.96
CA SER A 236 8.80 1.25 -15.98
C SER A 236 8.82 -0.23 -15.61
N TYR A 237 10.02 -0.82 -15.58
CA TYR A 237 10.25 -2.23 -15.21
C TYR A 237 10.86 -2.39 -13.82
N THR A 238 10.93 -1.33 -13.03
CA THR A 238 11.50 -1.39 -11.68
C THR A 238 10.62 -2.14 -10.69
N GLY A 239 11.17 -2.53 -9.56
CA GLY A 239 10.42 -3.15 -8.46
C GLY A 239 9.52 -2.19 -7.68
N ARG A 240 9.49 -0.89 -8.03
CA ARG A 240 8.77 0.16 -7.30
C ARG A 240 7.59 0.77 -8.07
N HIS A 241 7.41 0.40 -9.35
CA HIS A 241 6.38 0.93 -10.21
C HIS A 241 5.30 -0.12 -10.51
N ALA A 242 4.06 0.30 -10.37
CA ALA A 242 2.87 -0.41 -10.82
C ALA A 242 1.99 0.57 -11.61
N ALA A 243 1.26 0.05 -12.60
CA ALA A 243 0.36 0.86 -13.41
C ALA A 243 -0.94 1.23 -12.68
N GLU A 244 -1.31 0.43 -11.67
CA GLU A 244 -2.43 0.65 -10.76
C GLU A 244 -1.93 0.50 -9.33
N PHE A 245 -2.18 1.50 -8.48
CA PHE A 245 -1.80 1.53 -7.08
C PHE A 245 -2.75 2.46 -6.31
N TRP A 246 -2.67 2.49 -4.98
CA TRP A 246 -3.55 3.30 -4.16
C TRP A 246 -2.80 4.48 -3.54
N MET A 247 -3.42 5.66 -3.58
CA MET A 247 -2.90 6.87 -2.95
C MET A 247 -3.74 7.29 -1.75
N ILE A 248 -3.08 7.78 -0.72
CA ILE A 248 -3.68 8.51 0.40
C ILE A 248 -3.27 9.96 0.24
N GLU A 249 -4.24 10.86 0.07
CA GLU A 249 -4.00 12.24 -0.29
C GLU A 249 -4.86 13.18 0.58
N PRO A 250 -4.38 13.58 1.78
CA PRO A 250 -5.03 14.61 2.58
C PRO A 250 -4.81 15.99 1.98
N GLU A 251 -5.84 16.85 2.10
CA GLU A 251 -5.79 18.27 1.79
C GLU A 251 -6.40 19.09 2.95
N ILE A 252 -5.70 20.14 3.37
CA ILE A 252 -6.04 20.93 4.55
C ILE A 252 -6.08 22.40 4.17
N ALA A 253 -7.26 23.03 4.32
CA ALA A 253 -7.41 24.47 4.18
C ALA A 253 -6.81 25.21 5.39
N PHE A 254 -6.35 26.45 5.16
CA PHE A 254 -5.67 27.31 6.14
C PHE A 254 -4.37 26.73 6.72
N ALA A 255 -3.75 25.78 6.03
CA ALA A 255 -2.51 25.16 6.40
C ALA A 255 -1.36 25.61 5.49
N ASP A 256 -0.14 25.65 6.04
CA ASP A 256 1.10 25.88 5.30
C ASP A 256 1.94 24.60 5.20
N LEU A 257 3.18 24.75 4.73
CA LEU A 257 4.11 23.63 4.56
C LEU A 257 4.48 22.99 5.90
N GLU A 258 4.60 23.77 6.97
CA GLU A 258 4.93 23.24 8.31
C GLU A 258 3.79 22.42 8.88
N ASP A 259 2.55 22.90 8.79
CA ASP A 259 1.34 22.15 9.18
C ASP A 259 1.25 20.81 8.42
N ASN A 260 1.61 20.83 7.13
CA ASN A 260 1.61 19.64 6.28
C ASN A 260 2.66 18.61 6.73
N MET A 261 3.88 19.05 7.07
CA MET A 261 4.93 18.18 7.61
C MET A 261 4.52 17.54 8.95
N VAL A 262 3.91 18.33 9.85
CA VAL A 262 3.42 17.83 11.14
C VAL A 262 2.38 16.72 10.94
N LEU A 263 1.41 16.93 10.04
CA LEU A 263 0.41 15.90 9.74
C LEU A 263 1.04 14.63 9.14
N ALA A 264 2.00 14.77 8.24
CA ALA A 264 2.69 13.66 7.61
C ALA A 264 3.49 12.82 8.63
N GLU A 265 4.23 13.48 9.53
CA GLU A 265 4.96 12.81 10.62
C GLU A 265 4.02 12.06 11.55
N ASP A 266 2.95 12.72 12.01
CA ASP A 266 1.94 12.13 12.89
C ASP A 266 1.27 10.91 12.25
N MET A 267 0.91 11.00 10.97
CA MET A 267 0.27 9.91 10.24
C MET A 267 1.19 8.69 10.14
N ILE A 268 2.43 8.87 9.70
CA ILE A 268 3.40 7.76 9.57
C ILE A 268 3.61 7.09 10.91
N LYS A 269 3.90 7.86 11.96
CA LYS A 269 4.11 7.32 13.31
C LYS A 269 2.89 6.57 13.84
N TYR A 270 1.69 7.12 13.62
CA TYR A 270 0.45 6.48 14.05
C TYR A 270 0.22 5.15 13.34
N VAL A 271 0.32 5.13 12.00
CA VAL A 271 0.06 3.91 11.21
C VAL A 271 1.08 2.83 11.52
N LEU A 272 2.37 3.17 11.68
CA LEU A 272 3.39 2.20 12.07
C LEU A 272 3.11 1.59 13.44
N ARG A 273 2.77 2.41 14.46
CA ARG A 273 2.38 1.90 15.79
C ARG A 273 1.17 1.00 15.70
N TYR A 274 0.14 1.44 14.99
CA TYR A 274 -1.10 0.68 14.84
C TYR A 274 -0.85 -0.70 14.20
N VAL A 275 -0.04 -0.78 13.15
CA VAL A 275 0.31 -2.05 12.51
C VAL A 275 1.16 -2.93 13.43
N MET A 276 2.14 -2.37 14.14
CA MET A 276 2.97 -3.13 15.10
C MET A 276 2.14 -3.72 16.24
N GLU A 277 1.12 -3.01 16.72
CA GLU A 277 0.21 -3.48 17.76
C GLU A 277 -0.78 -4.54 17.25
N GLN A 278 -1.31 -4.38 16.05
CA GLN A 278 -2.36 -5.25 15.52
C GLN A 278 -1.84 -6.49 14.77
N CYS A 279 -0.60 -6.45 14.25
CA CYS A 279 0.02 -7.51 13.44
C CYS A 279 1.40 -7.97 13.99
N PRO A 280 1.57 -8.21 15.29
CA PRO A 280 2.90 -8.52 15.86
C PRO A 280 3.50 -9.80 15.30
N ARG A 281 2.70 -10.84 15.02
CA ARG A 281 3.15 -12.13 14.49
C ARG A 281 3.55 -12.06 13.02
N GLU A 282 2.79 -11.33 12.23
CA GLU A 282 3.08 -11.07 10.82
C GLU A 282 4.39 -10.28 10.67
N LEU A 283 4.59 -9.24 11.51
CA LEU A 283 5.82 -8.44 11.49
C LEU A 283 7.02 -9.24 12.02
N GLU A 284 6.85 -10.08 13.05
CA GLU A 284 7.89 -11.00 13.49
C GLU A 284 8.30 -11.98 12.37
N PHE A 285 7.31 -12.50 11.62
CA PHE A 285 7.57 -13.33 10.46
C PHE A 285 8.40 -12.58 9.40
N PHE A 286 8.04 -11.34 9.05
CA PHE A 286 8.80 -10.53 8.10
C PHE A 286 10.21 -10.22 8.60
N ASN A 287 10.36 -9.87 9.88
CA ASN A 287 11.67 -9.61 10.49
C ASN A 287 12.60 -10.84 10.44
N ASN A 288 12.04 -12.04 10.62
CA ASN A 288 12.82 -13.27 10.65
C ASN A 288 13.15 -13.83 9.26
N PHE A 289 12.26 -13.64 8.26
CA PHE A 289 12.35 -14.37 6.98
C PHE A 289 12.47 -13.49 5.74
N VAL A 290 12.20 -12.18 5.84
CA VAL A 290 12.19 -11.25 4.70
C VAL A 290 13.23 -10.15 4.87
N ASP A 291 13.19 -9.40 5.98
CA ASP A 291 14.06 -8.26 6.23
C ASP A 291 14.52 -8.22 7.68
N LYS A 292 15.70 -8.76 7.94
CA LYS A 292 16.32 -8.74 9.27
C LYS A 292 16.61 -7.30 9.69
N GLY A 293 16.10 -6.91 10.86
CA GLY A 293 16.19 -5.53 11.35
C GLY A 293 14.95 -4.66 11.04
N LEU A 294 13.92 -5.24 10.42
CA LEU A 294 12.65 -4.56 10.14
C LEU A 294 12.05 -3.91 11.38
N LEU A 295 11.88 -4.67 12.46
CA LEU A 295 11.27 -4.18 13.70
C LEU A 295 12.11 -3.09 14.38
N GLU A 296 13.43 -3.20 14.34
CA GLU A 296 14.35 -2.16 14.85
C GLU A 296 14.17 -0.86 14.05
N ARG A 297 14.15 -0.94 12.71
CA ARG A 297 13.94 0.21 11.83
C ARG A 297 12.58 0.87 12.05
N LEU A 298 11.49 0.11 12.13
CA LEU A 298 10.15 0.67 12.38
C LEU A 298 10.07 1.34 13.75
N ASN A 299 10.61 0.72 14.82
CA ASN A 299 10.67 1.32 16.12
C ASN A 299 11.53 2.60 16.15
N HIS A 300 12.65 2.61 15.44
CA HIS A 300 13.48 3.80 15.30
C HIS A 300 12.69 4.97 14.71
N VAL A 301 12.00 4.76 13.59
CA VAL A 301 11.18 5.81 12.94
C VAL A 301 10.08 6.33 13.85
N VAL A 302 9.36 5.44 14.52
CA VAL A 302 8.26 5.81 15.43
C VAL A 302 8.72 6.68 16.59
N ASN A 303 9.97 6.48 17.06
CA ASN A 303 10.52 7.17 18.24
C ASN A 303 11.49 8.33 17.89
N SER A 304 11.78 8.56 16.61
CA SER A 304 12.64 9.66 16.19
C SER A 304 11.85 10.94 15.95
N ASP A 305 12.43 12.09 16.25
CA ASP A 305 12.01 13.36 15.69
C ASP A 305 12.53 13.45 14.26
N PHE A 306 11.70 13.83 13.30
CA PHE A 306 12.11 13.90 11.90
C PHE A 306 12.97 15.16 11.67
N ALA A 307 14.02 15.00 10.88
CA ALA A 307 14.85 16.15 10.50
C ALA A 307 14.17 16.93 9.37
N VAL A 308 14.55 18.21 9.25
CA VAL A 308 14.16 19.08 8.13
C VAL A 308 15.42 19.62 7.48
N CYS A 309 15.48 19.58 6.16
CA CYS A 309 16.59 20.07 5.36
C CYS A 309 16.04 20.64 4.04
N THR A 310 16.55 21.76 3.58
CA THR A 310 16.15 22.26 2.25
C THR A 310 16.80 21.43 1.14
N TYR A 311 16.21 21.43 -0.05
CA TYR A 311 16.80 20.79 -1.22
C TYR A 311 18.22 21.34 -1.51
N THR A 312 18.43 22.65 -1.42
CA THR A 312 19.75 23.27 -1.61
C THR A 312 20.78 22.73 -0.62
N GLU A 313 20.45 22.72 0.68
CA GLU A 313 21.33 22.13 1.71
C GLU A 313 21.57 20.63 1.49
N THR A 314 20.53 19.90 1.00
CA THR A 314 20.65 18.48 0.66
C THR A 314 21.68 18.26 -0.44
N ILE A 315 21.61 19.03 -1.54
CA ILE A 315 22.59 18.96 -2.62
C ILE A 315 24.00 19.28 -2.12
N GLU A 316 24.18 20.35 -1.31
CA GLU A 316 25.48 20.69 -0.73
C GLU A 316 26.07 19.58 0.15
N ARG A 317 25.23 18.89 0.93
CA ARG A 317 25.64 17.78 1.80
C ARG A 317 26.04 16.56 0.98
N LEU A 318 25.26 16.22 -0.05
CA LEU A 318 25.56 15.10 -0.93
C LEU A 318 26.84 15.33 -1.77
N GLN A 319 27.07 16.54 -2.24
CA GLN A 319 28.31 16.89 -2.96
C GLN A 319 29.56 16.82 -2.09
N LYS A 320 29.41 16.97 -0.76
CA LYS A 320 30.52 16.84 0.22
C LYS A 320 30.70 15.41 0.72
N ALA A 321 29.84 14.48 0.30
CA ALA A 321 29.93 13.09 0.72
C ALA A 321 31.17 12.40 0.15
N ASP A 322 31.84 11.60 0.97
CA ASP A 322 33.02 10.81 0.56
C ASP A 322 32.55 9.47 -0.07
N VAL A 323 31.70 9.57 -1.09
CA VAL A 323 31.20 8.45 -1.88
C VAL A 323 30.98 8.89 -3.33
N GLU A 324 31.17 7.97 -4.27
CA GLU A 324 30.80 8.18 -5.66
C GLU A 324 29.38 7.62 -5.89
N PHE A 325 28.45 8.51 -6.29
CA PHE A 325 27.09 8.15 -6.64
C PHE A 325 27.00 7.69 -8.10
N GLU A 326 26.10 6.78 -8.39
CA GLU A 326 25.82 6.33 -9.77
C GLU A 326 25.25 7.48 -10.60
N TYR A 327 24.40 8.31 -9.98
CA TYR A 327 23.81 9.50 -10.59
C TYR A 327 24.47 10.78 -10.07
N PRO A 328 24.84 11.73 -10.95
CA PRO A 328 25.50 12.95 -10.52
C PRO A 328 24.59 13.85 -9.67
N VAL A 329 25.17 14.42 -8.62
CA VAL A 329 24.48 15.34 -7.72
C VAL A 329 24.70 16.78 -8.17
N SER A 330 23.66 17.42 -8.66
CA SER A 330 23.68 18.85 -9.01
C SER A 330 22.37 19.54 -8.68
N TRP A 331 22.39 20.85 -8.48
CA TRP A 331 21.17 21.60 -8.21
C TRP A 331 20.28 21.63 -9.46
N GLY A 332 18.97 21.39 -9.29
CA GLY A 332 17.98 21.36 -10.37
C GLY A 332 17.68 19.97 -10.93
N VAL A 333 18.27 18.88 -10.37
CA VAL A 333 17.97 17.50 -10.76
C VAL A 333 17.17 16.77 -9.67
N ASP A 334 16.37 15.78 -10.07
CA ASP A 334 15.66 14.95 -9.11
C ASP A 334 16.62 14.09 -8.28
N LEU A 335 16.35 14.01 -6.98
CA LEU A 335 17.05 13.08 -6.09
C LEU A 335 16.73 11.64 -6.49
N GLN A 336 17.78 10.83 -6.61
CA GLN A 336 17.64 9.41 -6.86
C GLN A 336 17.60 8.63 -5.53
N THR A 337 17.08 7.43 -5.54
CA THR A 337 16.95 6.59 -4.33
C THR A 337 18.28 6.44 -3.56
N GLU A 338 19.41 6.38 -4.24
CA GLU A 338 20.72 6.31 -3.58
C GLU A 338 21.03 7.57 -2.77
N HIS A 339 20.67 8.76 -3.30
CA HIS A 339 20.81 10.04 -2.62
C HIS A 339 19.92 10.11 -1.38
N GLU A 340 18.65 9.73 -1.52
CA GLU A 340 17.65 9.74 -0.45
C GLU A 340 18.04 8.80 0.70
N ARG A 341 18.50 7.59 0.36
CA ARG A 341 18.97 6.63 1.35
C ARG A 341 20.25 7.08 2.02
N TYR A 342 21.20 7.65 1.28
CA TYR A 342 22.42 8.19 1.87
C TYR A 342 22.11 9.32 2.86
N LEU A 343 21.17 10.21 2.51
CA LEU A 343 20.71 11.28 3.37
C LEU A 343 20.13 10.73 4.69
N THR A 344 19.19 9.78 4.59
CA THR A 344 18.48 9.23 5.75
C THR A 344 19.32 8.26 6.60
N GLU A 345 20.20 7.46 5.96
CA GLU A 345 20.94 6.38 6.62
C GLU A 345 22.34 6.81 7.08
N LYS A 346 22.98 7.77 6.39
CA LYS A 346 24.38 8.18 6.66
C LYS A 346 24.49 9.59 7.21
N ILE A 347 23.74 10.57 6.68
CA ILE A 347 23.86 11.96 7.10
C ILE A 347 23.05 12.21 8.37
N PHE A 348 21.74 11.89 8.37
CA PHE A 348 20.85 12.17 9.49
C PHE A 348 20.62 10.97 10.42
N GLY A 349 20.74 9.74 9.94
CA GLY A 349 20.47 8.52 10.69
C GLY A 349 19.00 8.38 11.12
N LYS A 350 18.08 9.12 10.47
CA LYS A 350 16.65 9.19 10.81
C LYS A 350 15.83 9.71 9.64
N PRO A 351 14.46 9.67 9.70
CA PRO A 351 13.63 10.29 8.66
C PRO A 351 13.91 11.78 8.47
N VAL A 352 13.77 12.25 7.23
CA VAL A 352 14.12 13.63 6.84
C VAL A 352 13.03 14.18 5.91
N PHE A 353 12.52 15.36 6.23
CA PHE A 353 11.79 16.19 5.29
C PHE A 353 12.77 17.00 4.45
N VAL A 354 12.73 16.83 3.14
CA VAL A 354 13.43 17.69 2.20
C VAL A 354 12.44 18.70 1.63
N THR A 355 12.75 19.99 1.71
CA THR A 355 11.81 21.08 1.39
C THR A 355 12.38 22.03 0.34
N ASN A 356 11.51 22.85 -0.25
CA ASN A 356 11.92 23.96 -1.14
C ASN A 356 12.71 23.49 -2.36
N TYR A 357 12.07 22.65 -3.17
CA TYR A 357 12.62 22.12 -4.41
C TYR A 357 12.65 23.17 -5.54
N PRO A 358 13.55 23.04 -6.53
CA PRO A 358 13.51 23.85 -7.74
C PRO A 358 12.16 23.76 -8.45
N LYS A 359 11.63 24.89 -8.91
CA LYS A 359 10.32 24.97 -9.57
C LYS A 359 10.25 24.17 -10.87
N GLU A 360 11.38 23.99 -11.54
CA GLU A 360 11.49 23.33 -12.84
C GLU A 360 11.21 21.81 -12.78
N ILE A 361 11.41 21.20 -11.59
CA ILE A 361 11.24 19.76 -11.39
C ILE A 361 9.99 19.41 -10.57
N LYS A 362 9.11 20.39 -10.33
CA LYS A 362 7.89 20.18 -9.53
C LYS A 362 6.64 20.71 -10.26
N ALA A 363 5.48 20.19 -9.91
CA ALA A 363 4.20 20.46 -10.57
C ALA A 363 3.75 21.93 -10.45
N PHE A 364 2.84 22.32 -11.35
CA PHE A 364 2.36 23.70 -11.50
C PHE A 364 1.61 24.25 -10.29
N TYR A 365 0.94 23.41 -9.54
CA TYR A 365 0.08 23.78 -8.41
C TYR A 365 0.85 24.07 -7.12
N MET A 366 2.15 23.84 -7.07
CA MET A 366 2.95 24.07 -5.87
C MET A 366 3.29 25.54 -5.70
N ARG A 367 3.15 26.05 -4.46
CA ARG A 367 3.34 27.46 -4.13
C ARG A 367 4.77 27.91 -4.45
N LEU A 368 4.89 28.92 -5.32
CA LEU A 368 6.18 29.54 -5.63
C LEU A 368 6.69 30.35 -4.42
N ASN A 369 7.90 30.07 -3.97
CA ASN A 369 8.56 30.80 -2.90
C ASN A 369 8.97 32.21 -3.34
N ASP A 370 9.23 33.09 -2.38
CA ASP A 370 9.55 34.49 -2.64
C ASP A 370 10.90 34.70 -3.37
N ASP A 371 11.75 33.68 -3.43
CA ASP A 371 12.96 33.65 -4.21
C ASP A 371 12.75 33.54 -5.73
N GLY A 372 11.52 33.20 -6.15
CA GLY A 372 11.13 32.98 -7.54
C GLY A 372 11.79 31.77 -8.23
N LYS A 373 12.51 30.93 -7.50
CA LYS A 373 13.28 29.78 -8.00
C LYS A 373 12.83 28.46 -7.42
N THR A 374 12.36 28.46 -6.19
CA THR A 374 11.93 27.26 -5.49
C THR A 374 10.44 27.28 -5.23
N VAL A 375 9.87 26.12 -4.98
CA VAL A 375 8.47 25.94 -4.57
C VAL A 375 8.40 25.31 -3.18
N ALA A 376 7.34 25.58 -2.44
CA ALA A 376 7.06 25.03 -1.12
C ALA A 376 6.64 23.55 -1.20
N ALA A 377 7.46 22.74 -1.86
CA ALA A 377 7.36 21.30 -1.93
C ALA A 377 8.00 20.64 -0.71
N VAL A 378 7.58 19.44 -0.39
CA VAL A 378 8.17 18.60 0.64
C VAL A 378 8.11 17.14 0.25
N ASP A 379 9.22 16.43 0.41
CA ASP A 379 9.28 14.98 0.34
C ASP A 379 9.74 14.43 1.70
N LEU A 380 9.01 13.45 2.24
CA LEU A 380 9.44 12.71 3.42
C LEU A 380 10.23 11.49 2.99
N LEU A 381 11.49 11.47 3.38
CA LEU A 381 12.41 10.37 3.15
C LEU A 381 12.55 9.54 4.43
N VAL A 382 12.49 8.20 4.29
CA VAL A 382 12.70 7.27 5.41
C VAL A 382 13.82 6.29 5.12
N PRO A 383 14.56 5.82 6.16
CA PRO A 383 15.62 4.82 5.99
C PRO A 383 15.10 3.55 5.32
N GLY A 384 15.86 2.98 4.38
CA GLY A 384 15.55 1.72 3.71
C GLY A 384 14.79 1.85 2.39
N ILE A 385 13.91 2.84 2.24
CA ILE A 385 13.12 2.99 1.01
C ILE A 385 13.32 4.34 0.30
N GLY A 386 13.75 5.39 0.99
CA GLY A 386 13.83 6.75 0.47
C GLY A 386 12.48 7.47 0.58
N GLU A 387 12.05 8.17 -0.46
CA GLU A 387 10.78 8.91 -0.49
C GLU A 387 9.59 7.99 -0.24
N ILE A 388 8.75 8.36 0.75
CA ILE A 388 7.50 7.68 1.08
C ILE A 388 6.28 8.60 0.94
N ILE A 389 6.45 9.90 1.16
CA ILE A 389 5.45 10.95 0.99
C ILE A 389 6.04 12.06 0.13
N GLY A 390 5.26 12.56 -0.84
CA GLY A 390 5.51 13.80 -1.56
C GLY A 390 4.35 14.76 -1.37
N GLY A 391 4.61 16.05 -1.15
CA GLY A 391 3.56 17.04 -0.92
C GLY A 391 4.00 18.47 -1.13
N SER A 392 3.10 19.42 -0.88
CA SER A 392 3.40 20.84 -0.94
C SER A 392 2.36 21.71 -0.25
N GLN A 393 2.72 22.93 0.06
CA GLN A 393 1.72 24.00 0.10
C GLN A 393 1.27 24.28 -1.33
N ARG A 394 -0.03 24.52 -1.53
CA ARG A 394 -0.62 24.76 -2.85
C ARG A 394 -0.56 26.25 -3.20
N GLU A 395 -0.48 26.58 -4.48
CA GLU A 395 -0.48 27.98 -4.93
C GLU A 395 -1.89 28.58 -4.79
N GLU A 396 -2.02 29.54 -3.89
CA GLU A 396 -3.28 30.23 -3.62
C GLU A 396 -3.44 31.53 -4.44
N ARG A 397 -2.35 32.05 -5.03
CA ARG A 397 -2.33 33.28 -5.82
C ARG A 397 -2.68 32.97 -7.26
N LEU A 398 -3.84 33.50 -7.72
CA LEU A 398 -4.38 33.19 -9.04
C LEU A 398 -3.44 33.55 -10.19
N ASP A 399 -2.84 34.74 -10.13
CA ASP A 399 -1.93 35.27 -11.15
C ASP A 399 -0.69 34.37 -11.29
N ILE A 400 -0.08 33.98 -10.19
CA ILE A 400 1.10 33.09 -10.18
C ILE A 400 0.75 31.69 -10.66
N LEU A 401 -0.41 31.15 -10.26
CA LEU A 401 -0.88 29.85 -10.72
C LEU A 401 -1.10 29.83 -12.24
N LEU A 402 -1.70 30.90 -12.80
CA LEU A 402 -1.86 31.09 -14.23
C LEU A 402 -0.51 31.13 -14.96
N ASP A 403 0.43 31.91 -14.46
CA ASP A 403 1.78 31.99 -15.03
C ASP A 403 2.45 30.61 -15.05
N ARG A 404 2.29 29.81 -13.99
CA ARG A 404 2.85 28.45 -13.91
C ARG A 404 2.21 27.50 -14.91
N ILE A 405 0.88 27.57 -15.09
CA ILE A 405 0.15 26.79 -16.10
C ILE A 405 0.69 27.12 -17.50
N HIS A 406 0.87 28.40 -17.80
CA HIS A 406 1.39 28.85 -19.11
C HIS A 406 2.87 28.48 -19.31
N GLU A 407 3.72 28.63 -18.28
CA GLU A 407 5.15 28.23 -18.33
C GLU A 407 5.31 26.75 -18.71
N LEU A 408 4.42 25.88 -18.22
CA LEU A 408 4.45 24.45 -18.50
C LEU A 408 3.69 24.05 -19.78
N GLY A 409 3.14 25.03 -20.52
CA GLY A 409 2.40 24.79 -21.76
C GLY A 409 1.10 24.05 -21.59
N LEU A 410 0.50 24.09 -20.39
CA LEU A 410 -0.77 23.49 -20.09
C LEU A 410 -1.93 24.37 -20.60
N ASN A 411 -3.05 23.77 -20.96
CA ASN A 411 -4.23 24.49 -21.44
C ASN A 411 -5.06 24.98 -20.24
N GLU A 412 -5.19 26.28 -20.06
CA GLU A 412 -5.98 26.92 -18.99
C GLU A 412 -7.44 26.44 -18.98
N GLU A 413 -8.02 26.19 -20.13
CA GLU A 413 -9.42 25.73 -20.26
C GLU A 413 -9.69 24.38 -19.59
N ASP A 414 -8.67 23.53 -19.43
CA ASP A 414 -8.79 22.23 -18.76
C ASP A 414 -8.83 22.38 -17.23
N TYR A 415 -8.42 23.55 -16.72
CA TYR A 415 -8.31 23.85 -15.27
C TYR A 415 -9.22 24.98 -14.81
N TRP A 416 -10.16 25.46 -15.61
CA TRP A 416 -11.03 26.60 -15.28
C TRP A 416 -11.71 26.47 -13.92
N TRP A 417 -12.22 25.30 -13.59
CA TRP A 417 -12.89 24.97 -12.34
C TRP A 417 -11.91 24.95 -11.14
N TYR A 418 -10.67 24.57 -11.35
CA TYR A 418 -9.61 24.60 -10.35
C TYR A 418 -9.13 26.04 -10.08
N LEU A 419 -9.06 26.88 -11.10
CA LEU A 419 -8.76 28.30 -10.98
C LEU A 419 -9.86 29.05 -10.22
N ASP A 420 -11.12 28.65 -10.33
CA ASP A 420 -12.23 29.23 -9.59
C ASP A 420 -12.08 29.09 -8.07
N LEU A 421 -11.37 28.07 -7.58
CA LEU A 421 -11.03 27.95 -6.16
C LEU A 421 -10.19 29.14 -5.65
N ARG A 422 -9.45 29.81 -6.53
CA ARG A 422 -8.65 31.01 -6.21
C ARG A 422 -9.44 32.30 -6.41
N ARG A 423 -10.42 32.29 -7.32
CA ARG A 423 -11.30 33.43 -7.57
C ARG A 423 -12.34 33.61 -6.47
N PHE A 424 -12.85 32.50 -5.93
CA PHE A 424 -14.00 32.50 -5.01
C PHE A 424 -13.59 32.07 -3.59
N GLY A 425 -12.84 32.94 -2.90
CA GLY A 425 -12.47 32.73 -1.51
C GLY A 425 -11.30 31.75 -1.34
N GLY A 426 -10.32 31.84 -2.22
CA GLY A 426 -9.09 31.05 -2.11
C GLY A 426 -8.39 31.25 -0.77
N ALA A 427 -8.05 30.16 -0.12
CA ALA A 427 -7.31 30.13 1.11
C ALA A 427 -5.97 29.43 0.94
N ARG A 428 -4.98 29.80 1.76
CA ARG A 428 -3.76 29.00 1.91
C ARG A 428 -4.13 27.57 2.27
N HIS A 429 -3.56 26.58 1.60
CA HIS A 429 -3.84 25.18 1.86
C HIS A 429 -2.66 24.30 1.46
N ALA A 430 -2.60 23.11 2.01
CA ALA A 430 -1.49 22.20 1.81
C ALA A 430 -1.99 20.74 1.84
N GLY A 431 -1.24 19.86 1.22
CA GLY A 431 -1.54 18.44 1.19
C GLY A 431 -0.33 17.62 0.73
N PHE A 432 -0.49 16.31 0.83
CA PHE A 432 0.55 15.37 0.40
C PHE A 432 -0.05 14.09 -0.18
N GLY A 433 0.75 13.32 -0.89
CA GLY A 433 0.43 11.99 -1.37
C GLY A 433 1.32 10.92 -0.72
N LEU A 434 0.71 9.87 -0.20
CA LEU A 434 1.39 8.65 0.25
C LEU A 434 0.95 7.48 -0.63
N GLY A 435 1.90 6.85 -1.33
CA GLY A 435 1.66 5.59 -2.03
C GLY A 435 1.44 4.45 -1.04
N PHE A 436 0.25 3.86 -1.04
CA PHE A 436 -0.10 2.81 -0.09
C PHE A 436 0.78 1.56 -0.25
N GLU A 437 1.07 1.16 -1.46
CA GLU A 437 1.95 0.03 -1.74
C GLU A 437 3.37 0.28 -1.24
N ARG A 438 3.88 1.51 -1.38
CA ARG A 438 5.19 1.89 -0.86
C ARG A 438 5.23 1.80 0.67
N LEU A 439 4.16 2.21 1.34
CA LEU A 439 4.00 2.00 2.79
C LEU A 439 3.99 0.52 3.15
N ILE A 440 3.27 -0.34 2.42
CA ILE A 440 3.24 -1.78 2.70
C ILE A 440 4.60 -2.43 2.45
N MET A 441 5.31 -2.05 1.38
CA MET A 441 6.70 -2.47 1.16
C MET A 441 7.58 -2.09 2.37
N TYR A 442 7.44 -0.87 2.87
CA TYR A 442 8.21 -0.37 4.00
C TYR A 442 7.94 -1.15 5.29
N VAL A 443 6.68 -1.38 5.62
CA VAL A 443 6.24 -2.06 6.86
C VAL A 443 6.53 -3.56 6.85
N THR A 444 6.59 -4.19 5.66
CA THR A 444 6.83 -5.63 5.52
C THR A 444 8.27 -6.00 5.16
N GLY A 445 9.06 -5.03 4.68
CA GLY A 445 10.38 -5.29 4.12
C GLY A 445 10.35 -5.99 2.76
N ILE A 446 9.18 -6.16 2.14
CA ILE A 446 9.05 -6.77 0.81
C ILE A 446 9.61 -5.81 -0.24
N PRO A 447 10.63 -6.20 -1.04
CA PRO A 447 11.34 -5.26 -1.89
C PRO A 447 10.66 -4.94 -3.23
N ASN A 448 9.58 -5.64 -3.60
CA ASN A 448 8.94 -5.50 -4.90
C ASN A 448 7.45 -5.20 -4.76
N ILE A 449 6.98 -4.13 -5.40
CA ILE A 449 5.59 -3.67 -5.36
C ILE A 449 4.60 -4.74 -5.84
N ARG A 450 5.01 -5.61 -6.79
CA ARG A 450 4.18 -6.73 -7.27
C ARG A 450 3.80 -7.72 -6.18
N ASP A 451 4.53 -7.72 -5.07
CA ASP A 451 4.38 -8.70 -3.99
C ASP A 451 3.65 -8.12 -2.77
N VAL A 452 3.23 -6.86 -2.83
CA VAL A 452 2.33 -6.21 -1.85
C VAL A 452 0.94 -5.89 -2.42
N LEU A 453 0.74 -6.13 -3.71
CA LEU A 453 -0.55 -6.05 -4.41
C LEU A 453 -1.15 -7.45 -4.56
N PRO A 454 -2.46 -7.65 -4.31
CA PRO A 454 -3.11 -8.93 -4.57
C PRO A 454 -2.96 -9.42 -6.01
N PHE A 455 -3.30 -8.54 -6.96
CA PHE A 455 -3.23 -8.77 -8.41
C PHE A 455 -2.58 -7.55 -9.08
N PRO A 456 -1.25 -7.48 -9.16
CA PRO A 456 -0.54 -6.31 -9.67
C PRO A 456 -0.80 -6.10 -11.16
N ARG A 457 -0.90 -4.82 -11.55
CA ARG A 457 -0.91 -4.34 -12.92
C ARG A 457 0.40 -3.64 -13.19
N THR A 458 1.19 -4.15 -14.12
CA THR A 458 2.51 -3.59 -14.46
C THR A 458 2.73 -3.67 -15.97
N THR A 459 3.74 -2.99 -16.47
CA THR A 459 4.10 -3.04 -17.90
C THR A 459 4.21 -4.48 -18.39
N GLY A 460 3.45 -4.82 -19.42
CA GLY A 460 3.42 -6.15 -20.05
C GLY A 460 2.72 -7.24 -19.22
N PHE A 461 2.02 -6.88 -18.13
CA PHE A 461 1.36 -7.87 -17.27
C PHE A 461 0.02 -7.39 -16.71
N ALA A 462 -1.06 -8.08 -17.09
CA ALA A 462 -2.43 -7.86 -16.62
C ALA A 462 -3.22 -9.19 -16.50
N GLU A 463 -2.53 -10.30 -16.26
CA GLU A 463 -3.15 -11.61 -16.01
C GLU A 463 -3.99 -11.57 -14.73
N PHE A 464 -5.05 -12.36 -14.68
CA PHE A 464 -6.06 -12.43 -13.62
C PHE A 464 -7.01 -11.21 -13.64
#